data_7cf9c1d631811b1dc5621c4fe04c680c
#
_entry.id   7cf9c1d631811b1dc5621c4fe04c680c
#
_cell.length_a   1.000
_cell.length_b   1.000
_cell.length_c   1.000
_cell.angle_alpha   90.00
_cell.angle_beta   90.00
_cell.angle_gamma   90.00
#
_symmetry.space_group_name_H-M   'P 1'
#
loop_
_entity.id
_entity.type
_entity.pdbx_description
1 polymer ?
#
loop_
_entity_poly.entity_id
_entity_poly.type
_entity_poly.pdbx_seq_one_letter_code
_entity_poly.pdbx_strand_id
1 'polypeptide(L)'
;MRFVFGMFSAFLRLMWRLVYTIALVALLFVGSLYIMSPSKTNFVTILQQDVRQLYRYINGQDCQRSVGQHVKDITKQLSDNHVHQSGVRWDKASATVYIDTKNSTLRLAYQEAIHAWNKTGAFTFQIVDDKKQANIVATEMNNATVNAAGEAESQTNLLTKRFTTVIVRLNRYYLLNSQYGYSYERIVNTAEHELGHAIGLEHNEEKSVMQSSGSFYSIQAVDVQTVKELYQS
;
A
#
# COMPACT_ATOMS: atom_id res chain seq x y z
N MET A 1 -37.71 -35.34 38.32
CA MET A 1 -36.52 -34.49 38.43
C MET A 1 -35.19 -35.16 38.09
N ARG A 2 -34.92 -36.39 38.51
CA ARG A 2 -33.63 -37.09 38.21
C ARG A 2 -33.33 -37.30 36.71
N PHE A 3 -34.33 -37.50 35.86
CA PHE A 3 -34.15 -37.75 34.41
C PHE A 3 -33.69 -36.50 33.63
N VAL A 4 -34.19 -35.34 33.98
CA VAL A 4 -33.83 -34.05 33.34
C VAL A 4 -32.36 -33.66 33.66
N PHE A 5 -31.92 -33.92 34.90
CA PHE A 5 -30.53 -33.69 35.31
C PHE A 5 -29.53 -34.62 34.59
N GLY A 6 -29.94 -35.89 34.31
CA GLY A 6 -29.11 -36.82 33.55
C GLY A 6 -28.92 -36.39 32.06
N MET A 7 -29.99 -35.93 31.44
CA MET A 7 -29.94 -35.42 30.06
C MET A 7 -29.10 -34.15 29.96
N PHE A 8 -29.24 -33.22 30.90
CA PHE A 8 -28.46 -31.97 30.92
C PHE A 8 -26.95 -32.25 31.13
N SER A 9 -26.58 -33.17 31.98
CA SER A 9 -25.17 -33.57 32.20
C SER A 9 -24.58 -34.32 31.01
N ALA A 10 -25.39 -35.09 30.27
CA ALA A 10 -24.97 -35.75 29.03
C ALA A 10 -24.77 -34.74 27.92
N PHE A 11 -25.65 -33.73 27.78
CA PHE A 11 -25.53 -32.64 26.85
C PHE A 11 -24.29 -31.80 27.11
N LEU A 12 -24.02 -31.42 28.36
CA LEU A 12 -22.81 -30.69 28.73
C LEU A 12 -21.54 -31.48 28.40
N ARG A 13 -21.51 -32.79 28.66
CA ARG A 13 -20.36 -33.63 28.27
C ARG A 13 -20.17 -33.71 26.77
N LEU A 14 -21.24 -33.75 25.98
CA LEU A 14 -21.18 -33.76 24.53
C LEU A 14 -20.63 -32.39 23.99
N MET A 15 -21.14 -31.31 24.55
CA MET A 15 -20.66 -29.96 24.24
C MET A 15 -19.16 -29.78 24.53
N TRP A 16 -18.70 -30.24 25.71
CA TRP A 16 -17.28 -30.20 26.08
C TRP A 16 -16.40 -31.07 25.15
N ARG A 17 -16.89 -32.24 24.74
CA ARG A 17 -16.18 -33.09 23.78
C ARG A 17 -16.07 -32.38 22.42
N LEU A 18 -17.14 -31.72 21.93
CA LEU A 18 -17.12 -30.96 20.68
C LEU A 18 -16.14 -29.82 20.76
N VAL A 19 -16.16 -29.03 21.82
CA VAL A 19 -15.21 -27.92 22.02
C VAL A 19 -13.76 -28.43 22.04
N TYR A 20 -13.53 -29.55 22.74
CA TYR A 20 -12.19 -30.13 22.81
C TYR A 20 -11.69 -30.65 21.48
N THR A 21 -12.55 -31.28 20.68
CA THR A 21 -12.18 -31.76 19.34
C THR A 21 -11.90 -30.61 18.39
N ILE A 22 -12.70 -29.53 18.43
CA ILE A 22 -12.46 -28.32 17.62
C ILE A 22 -11.13 -27.68 18.01
N ALA A 23 -10.85 -27.54 19.30
CA ALA A 23 -9.59 -26.98 19.78
C ALA A 23 -8.38 -27.81 19.35
N LEU A 24 -8.50 -29.16 19.42
CA LEU A 24 -7.42 -30.04 18.97
C LEU A 24 -7.15 -29.96 17.47
N VAL A 25 -8.21 -29.93 16.66
CA VAL A 25 -8.10 -29.76 15.20
C VAL A 25 -7.47 -28.40 14.85
N ALA A 26 -7.90 -27.33 15.51
CA ALA A 26 -7.32 -26.01 15.34
C ALA A 26 -5.82 -25.98 15.70
N LEU A 27 -5.43 -26.65 16.78
CA LEU A 27 -4.05 -26.73 17.23
C LEU A 27 -3.18 -27.53 16.26
N LEU A 28 -3.68 -28.63 15.71
CA LEU A 28 -3.01 -29.42 14.68
C LEU A 28 -2.86 -28.63 13.37
N PHE A 29 -3.90 -27.87 12.99
CA PHE A 29 -3.87 -27.01 11.80
C PHE A 29 -2.81 -25.89 11.92
N VAL A 30 -2.81 -25.18 13.05
CA VAL A 30 -1.80 -24.15 13.35
C VAL A 30 -0.39 -24.75 13.39
N GLY A 31 -0.24 -25.94 14.00
CA GLY A 31 1.04 -26.66 14.02
C GLY A 31 1.54 -27.03 12.62
N SER A 32 0.63 -27.45 11.73
CA SER A 32 1.00 -27.76 10.33
C SER A 32 1.44 -26.50 9.56
N LEU A 33 0.74 -25.37 9.73
CA LEU A 33 1.12 -24.10 9.13
C LEU A 33 2.47 -23.60 9.65
N TYR A 34 2.75 -23.80 10.95
CA TYR A 34 4.05 -23.45 11.53
C TYR A 34 5.21 -24.25 10.95
N ILE A 35 5.01 -25.55 10.72
CA ILE A 35 6.03 -26.43 10.10
C ILE A 35 6.29 -26.04 8.66
N MET A 36 5.24 -25.64 7.91
CA MET A 36 5.34 -25.25 6.49
C MET A 36 5.83 -23.80 6.29
N SER A 37 5.87 -22.98 7.33
CA SER A 37 6.28 -21.58 7.22
C SER A 37 7.80 -21.44 7.07
N PRO A 38 8.28 -20.72 6.05
CA PRO A 38 9.71 -20.48 5.83
C PRO A 38 10.35 -19.56 6.88
N SER A 39 9.54 -18.77 7.62
CA SER A 39 10.01 -17.88 8.68
C SER A 39 9.18 -18.08 9.96
N LYS A 40 9.71 -18.88 10.88
CA LYS A 40 9.03 -19.25 12.13
C LYS A 40 8.77 -18.06 13.07
N THR A 41 9.65 -17.06 13.07
CA THR A 41 9.51 -15.84 13.90
C THR A 41 8.36 -14.96 13.41
N ASN A 42 8.22 -14.78 12.10
CA ASN A 42 7.13 -13.99 11.54
C ASN A 42 5.78 -14.67 11.73
N PHE A 43 5.72 -16.01 11.61
CA PHE A 43 4.50 -16.77 11.82
C PHE A 43 3.94 -16.61 13.25
N VAL A 44 4.80 -16.74 14.27
CA VAL A 44 4.39 -16.57 15.67
C VAL A 44 3.88 -15.14 15.94
N THR A 45 4.52 -14.13 15.36
CA THR A 45 4.12 -12.72 15.53
C THR A 45 2.75 -12.46 14.90
N ILE A 46 2.52 -12.96 13.68
CA ILE A 46 1.22 -12.86 12.98
C ILE A 46 0.13 -13.57 13.78
N LEU A 47 0.39 -14.78 14.22
CA LEU A 47 -0.57 -15.56 15.01
C LEU A 47 -0.95 -14.87 16.33
N GLN A 48 0.01 -14.25 17.02
CA GLN A 48 -0.24 -13.49 18.26
C GLN A 48 -1.08 -12.24 17.99
N GLN A 49 -0.92 -11.60 16.83
CA GLN A 49 -1.75 -10.46 16.43
C GLN A 49 -3.18 -10.91 16.14
N ASP A 50 -3.36 -11.99 15.38
CA ASP A 50 -4.69 -12.52 15.02
C ASP A 50 -5.47 -13.01 16.25
N VAL A 51 -4.81 -13.72 17.16
CA VAL A 51 -5.43 -14.17 18.42
C VAL A 51 -5.84 -13.00 19.30
N ARG A 52 -5.04 -11.94 19.40
CA ARG A 52 -5.40 -10.71 20.13
C ARG A 52 -6.59 -9.98 19.49
N GLN A 53 -6.67 -9.97 18.15
CA GLN A 53 -7.81 -9.39 17.44
C GLN A 53 -9.09 -10.19 17.68
N LEU A 54 -9.01 -11.51 17.56
CA LEU A 54 -10.14 -12.41 17.83
C LEU A 54 -10.66 -12.26 19.27
N TYR A 55 -9.75 -12.18 20.25
CA TYR A 55 -10.10 -11.97 21.66
C TYR A 55 -10.83 -10.63 21.87
N ARG A 56 -10.41 -9.55 21.23
CA ARG A 56 -11.07 -8.23 21.27
C ARG A 56 -12.45 -8.27 20.61
N TYR A 57 -12.56 -8.95 19.48
CA TYR A 57 -13.84 -9.12 18.76
C TYR A 57 -14.86 -9.89 19.63
N ILE A 58 -14.45 -11.00 20.26
CA ILE A 58 -15.32 -11.79 21.12
C ILE A 58 -15.76 -11.02 22.38
N ASN A 59 -14.88 -10.17 22.93
CA ASN A 59 -15.18 -9.36 24.12
C ASN A 59 -15.91 -8.04 23.82
N GLY A 60 -16.36 -7.81 22.59
CA GLY A 60 -17.17 -6.64 22.22
C GLY A 60 -16.44 -5.30 22.29
N GLN A 61 -15.12 -5.28 22.46
CA GLN A 61 -14.33 -4.04 22.55
C GLN A 61 -14.09 -3.37 21.20
N ASP A 62 -14.28 -4.08 20.07
CA ASP A 62 -14.05 -3.56 18.71
C ASP A 62 -15.34 -3.26 17.92
N CYS A 63 -16.52 -3.30 18.55
CA CYS A 63 -17.80 -3.12 17.85
C CYS A 63 -18.04 -1.66 17.33
N GLN A 64 -17.12 -0.71 17.59
CA GLN A 64 -17.22 0.67 17.13
C GLN A 64 -16.07 1.15 16.21
N ARG A 65 -15.05 0.35 15.97
CA ARG A 65 -14.07 0.70 14.93
C ARG A 65 -14.59 0.23 13.58
N SER A 66 -15.04 1.18 12.76
CA SER A 66 -15.48 0.88 11.40
C SER A 66 -14.36 0.13 10.65
N VAL A 67 -14.74 -0.81 9.76
CA VAL A 67 -13.83 -1.53 8.86
C VAL A 67 -12.84 -0.57 8.19
N GLY A 68 -13.25 0.66 7.87
CA GLY A 68 -12.40 1.71 7.33
C GLY A 68 -11.26 2.18 8.24
N GLN A 69 -11.39 2.08 9.57
CA GLN A 69 -10.31 2.45 10.49
C GLN A 69 -9.27 1.33 10.60
N HIS A 70 -9.73 0.08 10.53
CA HIS A 70 -8.82 -1.09 10.53
C HIS A 70 -7.98 -1.17 9.26
N VAL A 71 -8.60 -0.89 8.12
CA VAL A 71 -7.91 -0.74 6.83
C VAL A 71 -6.91 0.41 6.87
N LYS A 72 -7.25 1.55 7.48
CA LYS A 72 -6.32 2.68 7.68
C LYS A 72 -5.11 2.31 8.54
N ASP A 73 -5.30 1.51 9.59
CA ASP A 73 -4.20 1.10 10.47
C ASP A 73 -3.24 0.10 9.79
N ILE A 74 -3.76 -0.82 8.95
CA ILE A 74 -2.92 -1.75 8.17
C ILE A 74 -2.13 -0.98 7.10
N THR A 75 -2.76 -0.08 6.37
CA THR A 75 -2.10 0.66 5.28
C THR A 75 -1.22 1.80 5.75
N LYS A 76 -1.40 2.30 6.98
CA LYS A 76 -0.48 3.24 7.62
C LYS A 76 0.90 2.61 7.92
N GLN A 77 1.00 1.27 7.93
CA GLN A 77 2.27 0.56 8.09
C GLN A 77 3.06 0.41 6.79
N LEU A 78 2.43 0.64 5.64
CA LEU A 78 3.12 0.69 4.35
C LEU A 78 3.68 2.09 4.19
N SER A 79 4.96 2.25 4.46
CA SER A 79 5.70 3.49 4.25
C SER A 79 6.58 3.36 3.01
N ASP A 80 6.58 4.39 2.20
CA ASP A 80 7.59 4.53 1.17
C ASP A 80 8.92 4.91 1.83
N ASN A 81 9.96 4.11 1.60
CA ASN A 81 11.29 4.30 2.19
C ASN A 81 12.29 4.97 1.22
N HIS A 82 11.80 5.69 0.21
CA HIS A 82 12.67 6.32 -0.77
C HIS A 82 13.45 7.50 -0.17
N VAL A 83 14.76 7.41 -0.26
CA VAL A 83 15.67 8.52 0.05
C VAL A 83 15.94 9.26 -1.26
N HIS A 84 15.20 10.31 -1.52
CA HIS A 84 15.49 11.22 -2.61
C HIS A 84 16.56 12.24 -2.19
N GLN A 85 17.47 12.58 -3.13
CA GLN A 85 18.37 13.71 -2.91
C GLN A 85 17.59 15.02 -3.09
N SER A 86 17.57 15.84 -2.04
CA SER A 86 16.90 17.14 -2.06
C SER A 86 17.32 18.03 -3.23
N GLY A 87 16.33 18.62 -3.90
CA GLY A 87 16.53 19.56 -5.01
C GLY A 87 16.87 18.93 -6.35
N VAL A 88 16.73 17.61 -6.52
CA VAL A 88 16.85 16.94 -7.80
C VAL A 88 15.58 17.17 -8.63
N ARG A 89 15.73 17.51 -9.92
CA ARG A 89 14.62 17.82 -10.82
C ARG A 89 14.97 17.54 -12.28
N TRP A 90 14.01 17.62 -13.16
CA TRP A 90 14.23 17.67 -14.63
C TRP A 90 14.74 19.07 -15.03
N ASP A 91 15.33 19.17 -16.22
CA ASP A 91 15.77 20.47 -16.77
C ASP A 91 14.61 21.43 -17.03
N LYS A 92 13.44 20.88 -17.33
CA LYS A 92 12.20 21.62 -17.59
C LYS A 92 11.08 21.05 -16.74
N ALA A 93 10.02 21.84 -16.49
CA ALA A 93 8.80 21.36 -15.85
C ALA A 93 7.99 20.42 -16.76
N SER A 94 8.69 19.47 -17.39
CA SER A 94 8.06 18.46 -18.25
C SER A 94 8.93 17.22 -18.37
N ALA A 95 8.28 16.04 -18.56
CA ALA A 95 8.95 14.77 -18.83
C ALA A 95 8.07 13.86 -19.69
N THR A 96 8.70 12.98 -20.48
CA THR A 96 7.99 11.92 -21.22
C THR A 96 7.80 10.69 -20.35
N VAL A 97 6.60 10.05 -20.44
CA VAL A 97 6.22 8.87 -19.64
C VAL A 97 5.78 7.73 -20.56
N TYR A 98 6.39 6.57 -20.40
CA TYR A 98 5.91 5.32 -20.98
C TYR A 98 5.21 4.48 -19.93
N ILE A 99 3.95 4.06 -20.19
CA ILE A 99 3.18 3.22 -19.26
C ILE A 99 3.38 1.75 -19.62
N ASP A 100 4.25 1.06 -18.86
CA ASP A 100 4.68 -0.32 -19.05
C ASP A 100 3.95 -1.27 -18.09
N THR A 101 2.62 -1.32 -18.18
CA THR A 101 1.81 -2.31 -17.46
C THR A 101 0.70 -2.86 -18.35
N LYS A 102 0.45 -4.16 -18.23
CA LYS A 102 -0.68 -4.85 -18.91
C LYS A 102 -1.94 -4.88 -18.03
N ASN A 103 -1.82 -4.58 -16.75
CA ASN A 103 -2.96 -4.52 -15.85
C ASN A 103 -3.79 -3.27 -16.14
N SER A 104 -5.07 -3.45 -16.51
CA SER A 104 -5.96 -2.35 -16.90
C SER A 104 -6.21 -1.35 -15.77
N THR A 105 -6.39 -1.83 -14.53
CA THR A 105 -6.62 -0.98 -13.36
C THR A 105 -5.42 -0.07 -13.09
N LEU A 106 -4.21 -0.63 -13.09
CA LEU A 106 -2.98 0.14 -12.84
C LEU A 106 -2.66 1.08 -14.01
N ARG A 107 -2.94 0.66 -15.25
CA ARG A 107 -2.79 1.53 -16.43
C ARG A 107 -3.70 2.75 -16.34
N LEU A 108 -4.98 2.54 -16.02
CA LEU A 108 -5.94 3.64 -15.83
C LEU A 108 -5.53 4.55 -14.67
N ALA A 109 -5.07 3.98 -13.54
CA ALA A 109 -4.60 4.76 -12.41
C ALA A 109 -3.43 5.69 -12.79
N TYR A 110 -2.45 5.20 -13.56
CA TYR A 110 -1.38 6.04 -14.10
C TYR A 110 -1.89 7.13 -15.03
N GLN A 111 -2.83 6.82 -15.91
CA GLN A 111 -3.40 7.81 -16.83
C GLN A 111 -4.14 8.92 -16.09
N GLU A 112 -4.94 8.56 -15.07
CA GLU A 112 -5.64 9.52 -14.22
C GLU A 112 -4.68 10.37 -13.40
N ALA A 113 -3.66 9.78 -12.80
CA ALA A 113 -2.63 10.50 -12.05
C ALA A 113 -1.84 11.48 -12.93
N ILE A 114 -1.45 11.07 -14.16
CA ILE A 114 -0.82 11.94 -15.15
C ILE A 114 -1.76 13.10 -15.52
N HIS A 115 -3.04 12.81 -15.75
CA HIS A 115 -4.03 13.84 -16.06
C HIS A 115 -4.18 14.83 -14.90
N ALA A 116 -4.25 14.33 -13.65
CA ALA A 116 -4.39 15.14 -12.45
C ALA A 116 -3.19 16.08 -12.29
N TRP A 117 -1.96 15.61 -12.41
CA TRP A 117 -0.76 16.46 -12.40
C TRP A 117 -0.76 17.49 -13.54
N ASN A 118 -1.06 17.09 -14.76
CA ASN A 118 -1.10 17.99 -15.91
C ASN A 118 -2.14 19.11 -15.73
N LYS A 119 -3.29 18.77 -15.12
CA LYS A 119 -4.35 19.75 -14.80
C LYS A 119 -3.90 20.83 -13.83
N THR A 120 -2.90 20.57 -12.99
CA THR A 120 -2.37 21.59 -12.06
C THR A 120 -1.62 22.71 -12.76
N GLY A 121 -1.12 22.47 -13.96
CA GLY A 121 -0.27 23.40 -14.72
C GLY A 121 1.13 23.62 -14.12
N ALA A 122 1.50 22.90 -13.06
CA ALA A 122 2.81 23.01 -12.42
C ALA A 122 3.88 22.17 -13.13
N PHE A 123 3.47 21.03 -13.69
CA PHE A 123 4.33 20.12 -14.44
C PHE A 123 3.54 19.47 -15.57
N THR A 124 4.21 19.07 -16.67
CA THR A 124 3.58 18.40 -17.81
C THR A 124 4.20 17.04 -18.07
N PHE A 125 3.43 15.98 -17.91
CA PHE A 125 3.77 14.64 -18.36
C PHE A 125 3.24 14.42 -19.77
N GLN A 126 4.10 13.98 -20.68
CA GLN A 126 3.72 13.60 -22.04
C GLN A 126 3.82 12.08 -22.20
N ILE A 127 2.68 11.42 -22.39
CA ILE A 127 2.67 9.96 -22.64
C ILE A 127 3.27 9.69 -24.01
N VAL A 128 4.18 8.73 -24.08
CA VAL A 128 4.84 8.26 -25.32
C VAL A 128 4.60 6.76 -25.51
N ASP A 129 4.59 6.32 -26.77
CA ASP A 129 4.34 4.93 -27.15
C ASP A 129 5.65 4.10 -27.25
N ASP A 130 6.79 4.77 -27.35
CA ASP A 130 8.11 4.13 -27.39
C ASP A 130 8.84 4.33 -26.06
N LYS A 131 9.13 3.21 -25.37
CA LYS A 131 9.88 3.20 -24.10
C LYS A 131 11.26 3.87 -24.21
N LYS A 132 11.89 3.83 -25.38
CA LYS A 132 13.21 4.46 -25.61
C LYS A 132 13.16 5.99 -25.57
N GLN A 133 11.99 6.58 -25.77
CA GLN A 133 11.78 8.03 -25.73
C GLN A 133 11.32 8.51 -24.35
N ALA A 134 11.13 7.58 -23.40
CA ALA A 134 10.62 7.92 -22.09
C ALA A 134 11.72 8.35 -21.12
N ASN A 135 11.51 9.48 -20.46
CA ASN A 135 12.24 9.91 -19.28
C ASN A 135 11.82 9.08 -18.03
N ILE A 136 10.53 8.74 -17.97
CA ILE A 136 9.90 8.03 -16.86
C ILE A 136 9.25 6.75 -17.40
N VAL A 137 9.52 5.64 -16.76
CA VAL A 137 8.83 4.35 -17.03
C VAL A 137 7.89 4.05 -15.86
N ALA A 138 6.59 4.14 -16.13
CA ALA A 138 5.54 3.81 -15.16
C ALA A 138 5.15 2.33 -15.31
N THR A 139 5.50 1.49 -14.36
CA THR A 139 5.34 0.03 -14.43
C THR A 139 4.71 -0.55 -13.17
N GLU A 140 4.71 -1.86 -13.04
CA GLU A 140 4.18 -2.58 -11.88
C GLU A 140 5.21 -3.53 -11.29
N MET A 141 5.06 -3.83 -10.01
CA MET A 141 5.73 -4.94 -9.33
C MET A 141 4.71 -5.81 -8.59
N ASN A 142 5.13 -7.02 -8.22
CA ASN A 142 4.35 -7.92 -7.38
C ASN A 142 5.24 -8.44 -6.26
N ASN A 143 5.43 -7.64 -5.22
CA ASN A 143 6.44 -7.92 -4.21
C ASN A 143 5.88 -7.75 -2.79
N ALA A 144 5.75 -8.87 -2.07
CA ALA A 144 5.31 -8.92 -0.67
C ALA A 144 6.42 -8.55 0.32
N THR A 145 7.69 -8.53 -0.11
CA THR A 145 8.83 -8.26 0.78
C THR A 145 9.16 -6.77 0.87
N VAL A 146 8.72 -5.99 -0.11
CA VAL A 146 8.80 -4.52 -0.07
C VAL A 146 7.58 -4.01 0.68
N ASN A 147 7.78 -3.30 1.78
CA ASN A 147 6.70 -2.76 2.60
C ASN A 147 6.21 -1.41 2.06
N ALA A 148 5.92 -1.34 0.76
CA ALA A 148 5.44 -0.14 0.08
C ALA A 148 4.41 -0.48 -1.00
N ALA A 149 3.38 0.36 -1.11
CA ALA A 149 2.32 0.25 -2.12
C ALA A 149 2.79 0.72 -3.51
N GLY A 150 3.81 1.57 -3.55
CA GLY A 150 4.50 2.03 -4.73
C GLY A 150 5.95 2.32 -4.43
N GLU A 151 6.73 2.62 -5.45
CA GLU A 151 8.10 3.11 -5.35
C GLU A 151 8.50 3.90 -6.59
N ALA A 152 9.34 4.92 -6.40
CA ALA A 152 9.98 5.67 -7.48
C ALA A 152 11.51 5.55 -7.36
N GLU A 153 12.16 4.90 -8.30
CA GLU A 153 13.61 4.76 -8.39
C GLU A 153 14.17 5.73 -9.42
N SER A 154 15.08 6.61 -9.01
CA SER A 154 15.64 7.63 -9.88
C SER A 154 17.14 7.46 -10.13
N GLN A 155 17.57 7.74 -11.34
CA GLN A 155 18.98 7.96 -11.67
C GLN A 155 19.21 9.46 -11.88
N THR A 156 20.26 9.98 -11.26
CA THR A 156 20.54 11.41 -11.27
C THR A 156 21.98 11.69 -11.70
N ASN A 157 22.17 12.79 -12.37
CA ASN A 157 23.50 13.34 -12.59
C ASN A 157 23.90 14.14 -11.34
N LEU A 158 24.89 13.64 -10.60
CA LEU A 158 25.32 14.22 -9.32
C LEU A 158 25.90 15.64 -9.43
N LEU A 159 26.45 15.99 -10.61
CA LEU A 159 27.04 17.32 -10.83
C LEU A 159 25.96 18.37 -11.10
N THR A 160 24.93 18.00 -11.87
CA THR A 160 23.87 18.94 -12.27
C THR A 160 22.65 18.88 -11.40
N LYS A 161 22.52 17.86 -10.53
CA LYS A 161 21.31 17.53 -9.77
C LYS A 161 20.08 17.39 -10.68
N ARG A 162 20.26 16.74 -11.83
CA ARG A 162 19.18 16.49 -12.78
C ARG A 162 18.88 15.01 -12.88
N PHE A 163 17.58 14.68 -12.95
CA PHE A 163 17.17 13.35 -13.31
C PHE A 163 17.65 12.98 -14.71
N THR A 164 18.10 11.75 -14.87
CA THR A 164 18.40 11.15 -16.18
C THR A 164 17.32 10.16 -16.58
N THR A 165 16.87 9.32 -15.65
CA THR A 165 15.76 8.39 -15.83
C THR A 165 15.07 8.17 -14.48
N VAL A 166 13.76 7.89 -14.51
CA VAL A 166 13.00 7.48 -13.34
C VAL A 166 12.15 6.27 -13.68
N ILE A 167 12.07 5.31 -12.76
CA ILE A 167 11.16 4.17 -12.86
C ILE A 167 10.18 4.27 -11.69
N VAL A 168 8.90 4.33 -12.02
CA VAL A 168 7.79 4.35 -11.05
C VAL A 168 7.11 2.99 -11.07
N ARG A 169 6.93 2.37 -9.91
CA ARG A 169 6.32 1.04 -9.78
C ARG A 169 5.12 1.08 -8.83
N LEU A 170 4.00 0.54 -9.26
CA LEU A 170 2.86 0.26 -8.40
C LEU A 170 2.90 -1.21 -7.95
N ASN A 171 2.79 -1.45 -6.65
CA ASN A 171 2.87 -2.80 -6.10
C ASN A 171 1.50 -3.47 -6.09
N ARG A 172 1.22 -4.27 -7.12
CA ARG A 172 -0.07 -4.96 -7.25
C ARG A 172 -0.34 -5.96 -6.13
N TYR A 173 0.70 -6.42 -5.41
CA TYR A 173 0.53 -7.29 -4.25
C TYR A 173 -0.36 -6.63 -3.19
N TYR A 174 -0.19 -5.34 -2.93
CA TYR A 174 -1.01 -4.59 -1.99
C TYR A 174 -2.23 -3.97 -2.67
N LEU A 175 -2.04 -3.29 -3.80
CA LEU A 175 -3.04 -2.44 -4.42
C LEU A 175 -4.24 -3.20 -4.99
N LEU A 176 -4.01 -4.44 -5.49
CA LEU A 176 -5.06 -5.25 -6.12
C LEU A 176 -5.57 -6.38 -5.22
N ASN A 177 -5.04 -6.54 -4.03
CA ASN A 177 -5.48 -7.54 -3.08
C ASN A 177 -6.50 -6.92 -2.12
N SER A 178 -7.73 -7.44 -2.14
CA SER A 178 -8.85 -6.96 -1.32
C SER A 178 -8.60 -6.98 0.18
N GLN A 179 -7.66 -7.81 0.67
CA GLN A 179 -7.27 -7.86 2.08
C GLN A 179 -6.65 -6.55 2.59
N TYR A 180 -6.00 -5.78 1.69
CA TYR A 180 -5.40 -4.48 2.05
C TYR A 180 -6.36 -3.30 1.87
N GLY A 181 -7.55 -3.53 1.29
CA GLY A 181 -8.64 -2.56 1.23
C GLY A 181 -8.32 -1.27 0.47
N TYR A 182 -7.46 -1.34 -0.56
CA TYR A 182 -7.24 -0.21 -1.45
C TYR A 182 -8.47 0.00 -2.34
N SER A 183 -9.12 1.16 -2.20
CA SER A 183 -10.10 1.61 -3.19
C SER A 183 -9.39 2.03 -4.48
N TYR A 184 -10.10 2.09 -5.59
CA TYR A 184 -9.54 2.58 -6.85
C TYR A 184 -8.97 4.00 -6.73
N GLU A 185 -9.67 4.89 -6.01
CA GLU A 185 -9.19 6.24 -5.70
C GLU A 185 -7.82 6.21 -4.99
N ARG A 186 -7.64 5.32 -4.01
CA ARG A 186 -6.35 5.19 -3.32
C ARG A 186 -5.26 4.61 -4.22
N ILE A 187 -5.61 3.78 -5.21
CA ILE A 187 -4.64 3.33 -6.22
C ILE A 187 -4.19 4.52 -7.09
N VAL A 188 -5.12 5.40 -7.48
CA VAL A 188 -4.81 6.63 -8.21
C VAL A 188 -3.94 7.55 -7.36
N ASN A 189 -4.29 7.78 -6.08
CA ASN A 189 -3.49 8.61 -5.17
C ASN A 189 -2.08 8.04 -4.98
N THR A 190 -1.91 6.70 -4.95
CA THR A 190 -0.57 6.08 -4.93
C THR A 190 0.20 6.41 -6.22
N ALA A 191 -0.46 6.33 -7.37
CA ALA A 191 0.19 6.70 -8.64
C ALA A 191 0.55 8.20 -8.71
N GLU A 192 -0.31 9.09 -8.17
CA GLU A 192 -0.02 10.52 -8.03
C GLU A 192 1.19 10.78 -7.13
N HIS A 193 1.29 10.06 -6.01
CA HIS A 193 2.41 10.11 -5.06
C HIS A 193 3.73 9.71 -5.74
N GLU A 194 3.77 8.54 -6.38
CA GLU A 194 4.99 8.06 -7.04
C GLU A 194 5.41 8.95 -8.22
N LEU A 195 4.45 9.52 -8.95
CA LEU A 195 4.73 10.53 -9.98
C LEU A 195 5.21 11.84 -9.36
N GLY A 196 4.77 12.18 -8.15
CA GLY A 196 5.30 13.30 -7.36
C GLY A 196 6.80 13.15 -7.08
N HIS A 197 7.24 11.97 -6.67
CA HIS A 197 8.67 11.66 -6.55
C HIS A 197 9.39 11.75 -7.88
N ALA A 198 8.77 11.28 -8.97
CA ALA A 198 9.36 11.33 -10.30
C ALA A 198 9.56 12.76 -10.85
N ILE A 199 8.96 13.76 -10.22
CA ILE A 199 9.17 15.17 -10.56
C ILE A 199 9.95 15.95 -9.50
N GLY A 200 10.47 15.27 -8.46
CA GLY A 200 11.38 15.83 -7.47
C GLY A 200 10.75 16.25 -6.16
N LEU A 201 9.49 15.87 -5.89
CA LEU A 201 8.88 16.08 -4.60
C LEU A 201 9.40 15.08 -3.56
N GLU A 202 9.60 15.56 -2.35
CA GLU A 202 9.92 14.76 -1.16
C GLU A 202 8.66 14.53 -0.31
N HIS A 203 8.76 13.63 0.66
CA HIS A 203 7.67 13.39 1.60
C HIS A 203 7.31 14.67 2.37
N ASN A 204 6.02 14.81 2.65
CA ASN A 204 5.45 15.89 3.43
C ASN A 204 4.43 15.31 4.42
N GLU A 205 4.58 15.64 5.70
CA GLU A 205 3.71 15.15 6.78
C GLU A 205 2.40 15.95 6.90
N GLU A 206 2.24 17.03 6.14
CA GLU A 206 1.00 17.80 6.07
C GLU A 206 -0.06 17.06 5.23
N LYS A 207 -1.24 17.66 5.05
CA LYS A 207 -2.24 17.18 4.11
C LYS A 207 -1.72 17.37 2.68
N SER A 208 -1.16 16.31 2.11
CA SER A 208 -0.42 16.30 0.86
C SER A 208 -0.55 14.94 0.18
N VAL A 209 -0.47 14.90 -1.14
CA VAL A 209 -0.30 13.65 -1.87
C VAL A 209 1.02 12.96 -1.48
N MET A 210 2.01 13.74 -1.04
CA MET A 210 3.34 13.28 -0.65
C MET A 210 3.43 12.80 0.80
N GLN A 211 2.31 12.47 1.48
CA GLN A 211 2.40 11.81 2.78
C GLN A 211 3.12 10.47 2.66
N SER A 212 4.07 10.22 3.59
CA SER A 212 4.94 9.02 3.59
C SER A 212 4.19 7.69 3.68
N SER A 213 2.89 7.70 4.00
CA SER A 213 2.11 6.48 4.11
C SER A 213 0.61 6.69 3.85
N GLY A 214 -0.04 5.64 3.34
CA GLY A 214 -1.50 5.52 3.31
C GLY A 214 -2.19 5.95 2.04
N SER A 215 -1.62 6.80 1.21
CA SER A 215 -2.21 7.30 -0.06
C SER A 215 -3.65 7.80 0.10
N PHE A 216 -3.91 8.55 1.18
CA PHE A 216 -5.26 9.02 1.51
C PHE A 216 -5.65 10.33 0.83
N TYR A 217 -4.68 11.07 0.33
CA TYR A 217 -4.89 12.37 -0.28
C TYR A 217 -4.46 12.35 -1.74
N SER A 218 -5.24 13.00 -2.58
CA SER A 218 -4.85 13.40 -3.92
C SER A 218 -3.95 14.65 -3.87
N ILE A 219 -3.50 15.12 -5.02
CA ILE A 219 -2.68 16.33 -5.16
C ILE A 219 -3.35 17.53 -4.46
N GLN A 220 -2.62 18.20 -3.59
CA GLN A 220 -3.07 19.37 -2.83
C GLN A 220 -2.37 20.65 -3.33
N ALA A 221 -2.88 21.80 -2.89
CA ALA A 221 -2.30 23.11 -3.26
C ALA A 221 -0.83 23.25 -2.83
N VAL A 222 -0.44 22.65 -1.70
CA VAL A 222 0.95 22.66 -1.21
C VAL A 222 1.87 21.91 -2.17
N ASP A 223 1.42 20.76 -2.70
CA ASP A 223 2.21 19.97 -3.65
C ASP A 223 2.44 20.76 -4.94
N VAL A 224 1.39 21.38 -5.46
CA VAL A 224 1.44 22.24 -6.66
C VAL A 224 2.39 23.41 -6.47
N GLN A 225 2.35 24.06 -5.31
CA GLN A 225 3.22 25.18 -4.99
C GLN A 225 4.68 24.73 -4.93
N THR A 226 4.97 23.62 -4.26
CA THR A 226 6.33 23.06 -4.16
C THR A 226 6.90 22.73 -5.54
N VAL A 227 6.09 22.14 -6.45
CA VAL A 227 6.54 21.89 -7.83
C VAL A 227 6.86 23.19 -8.55
N LYS A 228 6.00 24.22 -8.45
CA LYS A 228 6.25 25.52 -9.08
C LYS A 228 7.55 26.13 -8.58
N GLU A 229 7.80 26.13 -7.29
CA GLU A 229 9.04 26.65 -6.70
C GLU A 229 10.27 25.88 -7.18
N LEU A 230 10.17 24.54 -7.26
CA LEU A 230 11.26 23.69 -7.73
C LEU A 230 11.65 23.98 -9.17
N TYR A 231 10.70 24.34 -10.04
CA TYR A 231 10.94 24.56 -11.49
C TYR A 231 11.02 26.02 -11.90
N GLN A 232 10.79 26.98 -11.01
CA GLN A 232 10.98 28.42 -11.26
C GLN A 232 12.37 28.93 -10.90
N SER A 233 13.17 28.11 -10.18
CA SER A 233 14.52 28.44 -9.71
C SER A 233 15.62 28.15 -10.74
#